data_dd55e6ef4b4af092cd077414f17fe7ae
#
_entry.id   dd55e6ef4b4af092cd077414f17fe7ae
#
_cell.length_a   1.000
_cell.length_b   1.000
_cell.length_c   1.000
_cell.angle_alpha   90.00
_cell.angle_beta   90.00
_cell.angle_gamma   90.00
#
_symmetry.space_group_name_H-M   'P 1'
#
loop_
_entity.id
_entity.type
_entity.pdbx_description
1 polymer ?
#
loop_
_entity_poly.entity_id
_entity_poly.type
_entity_poly.pdbx_seq_one_letter_code
_entity_poly.pdbx_strand_id
1 'polypeptide(L)'
;MTLLAAENVSLTRGGRAILRDVSLQAHAGEFIAVLGPNGAGKSSLLSVLAGLLKPDCGHVMLDSKSLRALSTRQLAARRAYLPQNPQLEWPISVERLVALGLTPRLPATGELPEHFQPAIARALERCDLADKRDQAATTLSGGEFARAMLARAIVSEPQILIVDEPITGLDPRHAMQSMQLLSDFARGGTLVIASLHDLTLAARYPTRVIVLVDGAVIGDADSLTEELVHRAFGVGAFLTGQGDSRSFTLLSPSEK
;
A
#
# COMPACT_ATOMS: atom_id res chain seq x y z
N MET A 1 5.22 -18.98 -6.58
CA MET A 1 5.04 -18.55 -7.98
C MET A 1 4.91 -17.04 -7.99
N THR A 2 5.68 -16.32 -8.82
CA THR A 2 5.69 -14.85 -8.89
C THR A 2 4.32 -14.35 -9.33
N LEU A 3 3.70 -13.48 -8.55
CA LEU A 3 2.41 -12.87 -8.85
C LEU A 3 2.59 -11.54 -9.60
N LEU A 4 3.49 -10.68 -9.12
CA LEU A 4 3.79 -9.37 -9.71
C LEU A 4 5.30 -9.24 -9.91
N ALA A 5 5.74 -8.82 -11.09
CA ALA A 5 7.14 -8.56 -11.38
C ALA A 5 7.31 -7.21 -12.09
N ALA A 6 8.33 -6.48 -11.72
CA ALA A 6 8.83 -5.33 -12.44
C ALA A 6 10.23 -5.66 -12.97
N GLU A 7 10.49 -5.35 -14.23
CA GLU A 7 11.77 -5.61 -14.89
C GLU A 7 12.30 -4.35 -15.56
N ASN A 8 13.47 -3.91 -15.10
CA ASN A 8 14.24 -2.76 -15.61
C ASN A 8 13.40 -1.47 -15.73
N VAL A 9 12.53 -1.25 -14.73
CA VAL A 9 11.61 -0.12 -14.73
C VAL A 9 12.35 1.18 -14.50
N SER A 10 12.24 2.10 -15.47
CA SER A 10 12.75 3.47 -15.37
C SER A 10 11.64 4.47 -15.67
N LEU A 11 11.65 5.61 -14.96
CA LEU A 11 10.66 6.66 -15.08
C LEU A 11 11.31 8.03 -14.95
N THR A 12 11.00 8.92 -15.88
CA THR A 12 11.45 10.32 -15.88
C THR A 12 10.23 11.26 -15.83
N ARG A 13 10.30 12.31 -15.04
CA ARG A 13 9.28 13.36 -14.97
C ARG A 13 9.95 14.74 -14.88
N GLY A 14 9.52 15.67 -15.73
CA GLY A 14 10.09 17.03 -15.76
C GLY A 14 11.60 17.05 -15.98
N GLY A 15 12.14 16.11 -16.78
CA GLY A 15 13.57 15.98 -17.03
C GLY A 15 14.37 15.33 -15.87
N ARG A 16 13.71 14.96 -14.76
CA ARG A 16 14.35 14.29 -13.62
C ARG A 16 14.04 12.80 -13.63
N ALA A 17 15.06 11.97 -13.49
CA ALA A 17 14.89 10.53 -13.28
C ALA A 17 14.27 10.28 -11.90
N ILE A 18 13.07 9.66 -11.88
CA ILE A 18 12.31 9.32 -10.67
C ILE A 18 12.54 7.86 -10.27
N LEU A 19 12.60 6.96 -11.26
CA LEU A 19 12.96 5.55 -11.07
C LEU A 19 14.09 5.20 -12.02
N ARG A 20 15.02 4.39 -11.55
CA ARG A 20 16.25 4.00 -12.25
C ARG A 20 16.43 2.51 -12.18
N ASP A 21 16.14 1.82 -13.28
CA ASP A 21 16.40 0.39 -13.46
C ASP A 21 15.89 -0.49 -12.31
N VAL A 22 14.66 -0.23 -11.86
CA VAL A 22 14.06 -0.96 -10.74
C VAL A 22 13.56 -2.30 -11.23
N SER A 23 14.07 -3.39 -10.62
CA SER A 23 13.62 -4.75 -10.84
C SER A 23 13.25 -5.38 -9.51
N LEU A 24 12.08 -6.03 -9.45
CA LEU A 24 11.61 -6.77 -8.28
C LEU A 24 10.61 -7.85 -8.69
N GLN A 25 10.51 -8.87 -7.86
CA GLN A 25 9.48 -9.91 -7.96
C GLN A 25 8.73 -9.97 -6.65
N ALA A 26 7.41 -10.15 -6.70
CA ALA A 26 6.57 -10.22 -5.52
C ALA A 26 5.58 -11.39 -5.64
N HIS A 27 5.30 -12.03 -4.50
CA HIS A 27 4.55 -13.27 -4.42
C HIS A 27 3.25 -13.07 -3.63
N ALA A 28 2.27 -13.92 -3.89
CA ALA A 28 1.06 -13.97 -3.08
C ALA A 28 1.43 -14.30 -1.62
N GLY A 29 0.80 -13.61 -0.68
CA GLY A 29 1.07 -13.80 0.73
C GLY A 29 2.23 -12.97 1.30
N GLU A 30 2.98 -12.24 0.47
CA GLU A 30 3.99 -11.32 0.96
C GLU A 30 3.36 -9.99 1.43
N PHE A 31 3.89 -9.45 2.52
CA PHE A 31 3.71 -8.05 2.88
C PHE A 31 5.03 -7.30 2.69
N ILE A 32 5.11 -6.51 1.63
CA ILE A 32 6.31 -5.76 1.24
C ILE A 32 6.17 -4.31 1.69
N ALA A 33 7.12 -3.83 2.51
CA ALA A 33 7.26 -2.41 2.80
C ALA A 33 8.23 -1.76 1.82
N VAL A 34 7.83 -0.65 1.20
CA VAL A 34 8.69 0.21 0.39
C VAL A 34 9.11 1.40 1.24
N LEU A 35 10.40 1.47 1.56
CA LEU A 35 11.01 2.49 2.41
C LEU A 35 11.95 3.39 1.61
N GLY A 36 12.30 4.51 2.19
CA GLY A 36 13.26 5.47 1.62
C GLY A 36 12.91 6.91 1.95
N PRO A 37 13.82 7.85 1.75
CA PRO A 37 13.62 9.27 2.04
C PRO A 37 12.49 9.88 1.18
N ASN A 38 12.09 11.10 1.54
CA ASN A 38 11.14 11.87 0.73
C ASN A 38 11.73 12.14 -0.64
N GLY A 39 10.93 11.95 -1.69
CA GLY A 39 11.39 12.12 -3.06
C GLY A 39 12.17 10.93 -3.64
N ALA A 40 12.35 9.82 -2.90
CA ALA A 40 13.04 8.62 -3.39
C ALA A 40 12.32 7.90 -4.55
N GLY A 41 11.04 8.24 -4.83
CA GLY A 41 10.27 7.63 -5.91
C GLY A 41 9.26 6.56 -5.45
N LYS A 42 9.02 6.40 -4.13
CA LYS A 42 8.13 5.37 -3.58
C LYS A 42 6.72 5.37 -4.19
N SER A 43 6.01 6.49 -4.13
CA SER A 43 4.64 6.62 -4.71
C SER A 43 4.63 6.40 -6.22
N SER A 44 5.71 6.80 -6.92
CA SER A 44 5.86 6.56 -8.35
C SER A 44 6.04 5.06 -8.64
N LEU A 45 6.87 4.37 -7.85
CA LEU A 45 7.03 2.91 -7.94
C LEU A 45 5.70 2.21 -7.69
N LEU A 46 5.00 2.54 -6.60
CA LEU A 46 3.68 1.98 -6.30
C LEU A 46 2.67 2.22 -7.44
N SER A 47 2.66 3.42 -8.02
CA SER A 47 1.79 3.76 -9.15
C SER A 47 2.14 2.97 -10.42
N VAL A 48 3.43 2.71 -10.67
CA VAL A 48 3.89 1.86 -11.80
C VAL A 48 3.50 0.40 -11.56
N LEU A 49 3.75 -0.14 -10.37
CA LEU A 49 3.35 -1.51 -9.99
C LEU A 49 1.84 -1.69 -10.04
N ALA A 50 1.12 -0.65 -9.69
CA ALA A 50 -0.32 -0.59 -9.82
C ALA A 50 -0.81 -0.50 -11.28
N GLY A 51 0.04 -0.25 -12.26
CA GLY A 51 -0.37 -0.01 -13.66
C GLY A 51 -1.15 1.31 -13.86
N LEU A 52 -1.04 2.24 -12.91
CA LEU A 52 -1.63 3.59 -13.00
C LEU A 52 -0.68 4.55 -13.74
N LEU A 53 0.60 4.26 -13.69
CA LEU A 53 1.65 5.04 -14.32
C LEU A 53 2.46 4.15 -15.27
N LYS A 54 2.62 4.59 -16.52
CA LYS A 54 3.42 3.87 -17.52
C LYS A 54 4.89 4.23 -17.31
N PRO A 55 5.81 3.26 -17.14
CA PRO A 55 7.24 3.52 -17.14
C PRO A 55 7.73 3.87 -18.55
N ASP A 56 8.85 4.61 -18.62
CA ASP A 56 9.50 4.98 -19.88
C ASP A 56 10.27 3.79 -20.47
N CYS A 57 10.96 3.03 -19.58
CA CYS A 57 11.62 1.77 -19.92
C CYS A 57 11.18 0.63 -19.00
N GLY A 58 11.38 -0.58 -19.43
CA GLY A 58 10.98 -1.77 -18.68
C GLY A 58 9.48 -2.04 -18.73
N HIS A 59 9.05 -2.98 -17.92
CA HIS A 59 7.65 -3.39 -17.87
C HIS A 59 7.28 -4.01 -16.52
N VAL A 60 5.96 -4.09 -16.27
CA VAL A 60 5.40 -4.80 -15.12
C VAL A 60 4.53 -5.93 -15.61
N MET A 61 4.68 -7.09 -15.00
CA MET A 61 3.93 -8.31 -15.31
C MET A 61 3.08 -8.76 -14.12
N LEU A 62 1.91 -9.29 -14.42
CA LEU A 62 0.99 -9.94 -13.48
C LEU A 62 0.72 -11.35 -14.00
N ASP A 63 1.07 -12.39 -13.23
CA ASP A 63 1.02 -13.79 -13.66
C ASP A 63 1.68 -14.01 -15.05
N SER A 64 2.88 -13.50 -15.22
CA SER A 64 3.63 -13.57 -16.49
C SER A 64 2.97 -12.87 -17.69
N LYS A 65 1.93 -12.06 -17.47
CA LYS A 65 1.30 -11.24 -18.49
C LYS A 65 1.62 -9.77 -18.26
N SER A 66 2.03 -9.06 -19.31
CA SER A 66 2.23 -7.61 -19.19
C SER A 66 0.97 -6.92 -18.71
N LEU A 67 1.08 -5.99 -17.74
CA LEU A 67 -0.05 -5.17 -17.30
C LEU A 67 -0.69 -4.39 -18.46
N ARG A 68 0.09 -4.07 -19.49
CA ARG A 68 -0.41 -3.38 -20.71
C ARG A 68 -1.36 -4.23 -21.54
N ALA A 69 -1.29 -5.57 -21.42
CA ALA A 69 -2.19 -6.48 -22.13
C ALA A 69 -3.53 -6.68 -21.41
N LEU A 70 -3.65 -6.21 -20.17
CA LEU A 70 -4.87 -6.33 -19.37
C LEU A 70 -5.73 -5.08 -19.55
N SER A 71 -7.04 -5.26 -19.71
CA SER A 71 -7.98 -4.15 -19.67
C SER A 71 -8.03 -3.54 -18.27
N THR A 72 -8.40 -2.25 -18.18
CA THR A 72 -8.56 -1.55 -16.90
C THR A 72 -9.50 -2.31 -15.95
N ARG A 73 -10.59 -2.90 -16.48
CA ARG A 73 -11.54 -3.69 -15.68
C ARG A 73 -10.92 -4.99 -15.16
N GLN A 74 -10.15 -5.71 -15.99
CA GLN A 74 -9.45 -6.94 -15.56
C GLN A 74 -8.43 -6.64 -14.46
N LEU A 75 -7.69 -5.53 -14.61
CA LEU A 75 -6.71 -5.13 -13.63
C LEU A 75 -7.38 -4.67 -12.32
N ALA A 76 -8.42 -3.84 -12.41
CA ALA A 76 -9.17 -3.35 -11.25
C ALA A 76 -9.91 -4.47 -10.48
N ALA A 77 -10.27 -5.57 -11.13
CA ALA A 77 -10.88 -6.72 -10.46
C ALA A 77 -9.88 -7.54 -9.62
N ARG A 78 -8.58 -7.38 -9.88
CA ARG A 78 -7.50 -8.15 -9.21
C ARG A 78 -6.67 -7.33 -8.24
N ARG A 79 -6.69 -6.01 -8.40
CA ARG A 79 -5.83 -5.09 -7.67
C ARG A 79 -6.63 -3.96 -7.07
N ALA A 80 -6.36 -3.62 -5.81
CA ALA A 80 -6.76 -2.36 -5.19
C ALA A 80 -5.56 -1.43 -5.01
N TYR A 81 -5.78 -0.13 -5.15
CA TYR A 81 -4.81 0.91 -4.90
C TYR A 81 -5.40 1.98 -3.99
N LEU A 82 -4.72 2.27 -2.89
CA LEU A 82 -5.03 3.35 -1.97
C LEU A 82 -3.94 4.42 -2.08
N PRO A 83 -4.25 5.61 -2.62
CA PRO A 83 -3.29 6.71 -2.70
C PRO A 83 -3.06 7.37 -1.33
N GLN A 84 -1.95 8.09 -1.17
CA GLN A 84 -1.53 8.77 0.06
C GLN A 84 -2.57 9.76 0.59
N ASN A 85 -3.17 10.58 -0.28
CA ASN A 85 -4.13 11.62 0.10
C ASN A 85 -5.43 11.48 -0.69
N PRO A 86 -6.27 10.48 -0.37
CA PRO A 86 -7.55 10.36 -1.04
C PRO A 86 -8.48 11.51 -0.63
N GLN A 87 -9.20 12.07 -1.60
CA GLN A 87 -10.17 13.14 -1.34
C GLN A 87 -11.58 12.67 -1.67
N LEU A 88 -12.53 13.17 -0.93
CA LEU A 88 -13.95 12.93 -1.14
C LEU A 88 -14.69 14.27 -1.00
N GLU A 89 -15.33 14.70 -2.08
CA GLU A 89 -16.10 15.96 -2.11
C GLU A 89 -17.60 15.73 -1.89
N TRP A 90 -18.09 14.52 -2.14
CA TRP A 90 -19.51 14.22 -2.09
C TRP A 90 -19.92 13.61 -0.73
N PRO A 91 -21.06 14.06 -0.16
CA PRO A 91 -21.54 13.56 1.14
C PRO A 91 -22.25 12.22 1.01
N ILE A 92 -21.57 11.21 0.42
CA ILE A 92 -22.07 9.83 0.38
C ILE A 92 -21.88 9.14 1.73
N SER A 93 -22.72 8.15 2.06
CA SER A 93 -22.54 7.36 3.26
C SER A 93 -21.24 6.55 3.21
N VAL A 94 -20.72 6.19 4.40
CA VAL A 94 -19.54 5.32 4.53
C VAL A 94 -19.77 3.98 3.83
N GLU A 95 -20.95 3.41 3.94
CA GLU A 95 -21.35 2.21 3.19
C GLU A 95 -21.19 2.39 1.69
N ARG A 96 -21.71 3.49 1.13
CA ARG A 96 -21.58 3.79 -0.30
C ARG A 96 -20.14 4.02 -0.73
N LEU A 97 -19.36 4.70 0.09
CA LEU A 97 -17.93 4.87 -0.15
C LEU A 97 -17.23 3.53 -0.26
N VAL A 98 -17.48 2.62 0.68
CA VAL A 98 -16.90 1.26 0.67
C VAL A 98 -17.38 0.47 -0.55
N ALA A 99 -18.67 0.54 -0.88
CA ALA A 99 -19.26 -0.13 -2.05
C ALA A 99 -18.59 0.29 -3.38
N LEU A 100 -18.03 1.50 -3.49
CA LEU A 100 -17.28 1.92 -4.69
C LEU A 100 -16.06 1.01 -4.99
N GLY A 101 -15.53 0.32 -3.99
CA GLY A 101 -14.46 -0.69 -4.19
C GLY A 101 -14.92 -1.92 -4.98
N LEU A 102 -16.23 -2.15 -5.10
CA LEU A 102 -16.82 -3.22 -5.88
C LEU A 102 -17.12 -2.83 -7.34
N THR A 103 -16.92 -1.56 -7.72
CA THR A 103 -17.23 -1.04 -9.07
C THR A 103 -16.73 -1.95 -10.21
N PRO A 104 -15.53 -2.56 -10.18
CA PRO A 104 -15.08 -3.44 -11.26
C PRO A 104 -15.96 -4.69 -11.46
N ARG A 105 -16.70 -5.08 -10.41
CA ARG A 105 -17.58 -6.27 -10.38
C ARG A 105 -19.04 -5.94 -10.62
N LEU A 106 -19.40 -4.64 -10.57
CA LEU A 106 -20.78 -4.21 -10.75
C LEU A 106 -21.16 -4.20 -12.24
N PRO A 107 -22.47 -4.39 -12.56
CA PRO A 107 -22.98 -4.12 -13.88
C PRO A 107 -22.85 -2.62 -14.21
N ALA A 108 -22.84 -2.29 -15.49
CA ALA A 108 -22.64 -0.90 -15.93
C ALA A 108 -23.76 0.05 -15.47
N THR A 109 -24.94 -0.49 -15.19
CA THR A 109 -26.13 0.24 -14.73
C THR A 109 -26.86 -0.58 -13.66
N GLY A 110 -27.45 0.11 -12.68
CA GLY A 110 -28.28 -0.54 -11.66
C GLY A 110 -27.88 -0.20 -10.22
N GLU A 111 -28.69 -0.67 -9.30
CA GLU A 111 -28.43 -0.59 -7.87
C GLU A 111 -27.34 -1.58 -7.44
N LEU A 112 -26.77 -1.35 -6.27
CA LEU A 112 -25.82 -2.27 -5.66
C LEU A 112 -26.53 -3.61 -5.37
N PRO A 113 -26.09 -4.73 -5.99
CA PRO A 113 -26.72 -6.02 -5.76
C PRO A 113 -26.64 -6.45 -4.29
N GLU A 114 -27.76 -6.95 -3.74
CA GLU A 114 -27.85 -7.34 -2.31
C GLU A 114 -26.78 -8.34 -1.88
N HIS A 115 -26.33 -9.22 -2.78
CA HIS A 115 -25.33 -10.21 -2.47
C HIS A 115 -23.96 -9.60 -2.10
N PHE A 116 -23.71 -8.32 -2.33
CA PHE A 116 -22.50 -7.60 -1.89
C PHE A 116 -22.62 -7.05 -0.46
N GLN A 117 -23.81 -6.97 0.11
CA GLN A 117 -24.03 -6.45 1.46
C GLN A 117 -23.16 -7.14 2.54
N PRO A 118 -23.02 -8.49 2.54
CA PRO A 118 -22.15 -9.15 3.49
C PRO A 118 -20.66 -8.79 3.34
N ALA A 119 -20.18 -8.53 2.12
CA ALA A 119 -18.80 -8.11 1.88
C ALA A 119 -18.54 -6.69 2.42
N ILE A 120 -19.50 -5.78 2.22
CA ILE A 120 -19.44 -4.41 2.74
C ILE A 120 -19.46 -4.42 4.27
N ALA A 121 -20.36 -5.19 4.88
CA ALA A 121 -20.45 -5.31 6.33
C ALA A 121 -19.12 -5.81 6.93
N ARG A 122 -18.54 -6.90 6.37
CA ARG A 122 -17.23 -7.41 6.81
C ARG A 122 -16.11 -6.38 6.65
N ALA A 123 -16.10 -5.61 5.54
CA ALA A 123 -15.06 -4.59 5.35
C ALA A 123 -15.19 -3.45 6.37
N LEU A 124 -16.41 -3.03 6.70
CA LEU A 124 -16.68 -2.03 7.73
C LEU A 124 -16.28 -2.53 9.13
N GLU A 125 -16.63 -3.77 9.49
CA GLU A 125 -16.25 -4.39 10.76
C GLU A 125 -14.72 -4.48 10.91
N ARG A 126 -14.02 -4.94 9.86
CA ARG A 126 -12.54 -5.07 9.88
C ARG A 126 -11.83 -3.72 10.02
N CYS A 127 -12.46 -2.62 9.64
CA CYS A 127 -11.94 -1.27 9.75
C CYS A 127 -12.52 -0.48 10.93
N ASP A 128 -13.27 -1.12 11.84
CA ASP A 128 -13.88 -0.49 13.02
C ASP A 128 -14.77 0.71 12.63
N LEU A 129 -15.70 0.47 11.68
CA LEU A 129 -16.61 1.49 11.11
C LEU A 129 -18.06 1.01 11.00
N ALA A 130 -18.40 -0.11 11.64
CA ALA A 130 -19.75 -0.69 11.54
C ALA A 130 -20.84 0.27 12.06
N ASP A 131 -20.54 0.99 13.13
CA ASP A 131 -21.41 2.00 13.76
C ASP A 131 -21.56 3.30 12.93
N LYS A 132 -20.70 3.51 11.93
CA LYS A 132 -20.65 4.69 11.07
C LYS A 132 -21.18 4.46 9.68
N ARG A 133 -21.76 3.30 9.44
CA ARG A 133 -22.22 2.82 8.12
C ARG A 133 -23.03 3.88 7.36
N ASP A 134 -24.00 4.50 8.03
CA ASP A 134 -24.93 5.45 7.44
C ASP A 134 -24.47 6.90 7.51
N GLN A 135 -23.36 7.17 8.22
CA GLN A 135 -22.79 8.50 8.38
C GLN A 135 -22.25 9.02 7.04
N ALA A 136 -22.41 10.33 6.77
CA ALA A 136 -21.79 10.95 5.61
C ALA A 136 -20.24 10.89 5.73
N ALA A 137 -19.57 10.32 4.75
CA ALA A 137 -18.12 10.10 4.82
C ALA A 137 -17.29 11.41 4.86
N THR A 138 -17.87 12.53 4.43
CA THR A 138 -17.28 13.87 4.53
C THR A 138 -17.26 14.41 5.97
N THR A 139 -17.99 13.80 6.92
CA THR A 139 -18.04 14.21 8.33
C THR A 139 -17.16 13.36 9.24
N LEU A 140 -16.45 12.38 8.66
CA LEU A 140 -15.51 11.55 9.40
C LEU A 140 -14.28 12.36 9.84
N SER A 141 -13.70 12.01 10.98
CA SER A 141 -12.35 12.45 11.33
C SER A 141 -11.32 11.92 10.31
N GLY A 142 -10.13 12.52 10.26
CA GLY A 142 -9.08 12.08 9.33
C GLY A 142 -8.74 10.60 9.51
N GLY A 143 -8.68 10.09 10.73
CA GLY A 143 -8.41 8.68 11.02
C GLY A 143 -9.56 7.76 10.59
N GLU A 144 -10.81 8.14 10.85
CA GLU A 144 -11.99 7.39 10.38
C GLU A 144 -12.06 7.37 8.86
N PHE A 145 -11.76 8.49 8.21
CA PHE A 145 -11.73 8.58 6.76
C PHE A 145 -10.64 7.67 6.15
N ALA A 146 -9.43 7.65 6.73
CA ALA A 146 -8.36 6.76 6.28
C ALA A 146 -8.78 5.28 6.41
N ARG A 147 -9.45 4.88 7.52
CA ARG A 147 -9.99 3.53 7.68
C ARG A 147 -11.12 3.24 6.68
N ALA A 148 -11.99 4.20 6.38
CA ALA A 148 -13.04 4.04 5.38
C ALA A 148 -12.46 3.83 3.95
N MET A 149 -11.39 4.53 3.64
CA MET A 149 -10.66 4.33 2.38
C MET A 149 -9.96 2.97 2.32
N LEU A 150 -9.44 2.48 3.44
CA LEU A 150 -8.91 1.11 3.53
C LEU A 150 -10.03 0.08 3.37
N ALA A 151 -11.18 0.25 4.05
CA ALA A 151 -12.36 -0.61 3.87
C ALA A 151 -12.81 -0.67 2.40
N ARG A 152 -12.82 0.47 1.71
CA ARG A 152 -13.09 0.55 0.26
C ARG A 152 -12.08 -0.26 -0.56
N ALA A 153 -10.80 -0.22 -0.20
CA ALA A 153 -9.76 -0.93 -0.93
C ALA A 153 -9.87 -2.46 -0.77
N ILE A 154 -10.30 -2.92 0.42
CA ILE A 154 -10.33 -4.35 0.76
C ILE A 154 -11.67 -5.04 0.48
N VAL A 155 -12.77 -4.31 0.26
CA VAL A 155 -14.13 -4.87 0.11
C VAL A 155 -14.24 -5.88 -1.03
N SER A 156 -13.42 -5.72 -2.08
CA SER A 156 -13.39 -6.64 -3.23
C SER A 156 -12.48 -7.84 -3.03
N GLU A 157 -11.83 -7.99 -1.86
CA GLU A 157 -10.85 -9.05 -1.58
C GLU A 157 -9.83 -9.18 -2.73
N PRO A 158 -9.02 -8.14 -2.98
CA PRO A 158 -8.12 -8.10 -4.11
C PRO A 158 -6.98 -9.11 -3.96
N GLN A 159 -6.42 -9.60 -5.08
CA GLN A 159 -5.20 -10.42 -5.09
C GLN A 159 -3.96 -9.59 -4.74
N ILE A 160 -3.98 -8.30 -5.10
CA ILE A 160 -2.91 -7.34 -4.84
C ILE A 160 -3.51 -6.09 -4.21
N LEU A 161 -3.00 -5.72 -3.05
CA LEU A 161 -3.34 -4.51 -2.33
C LEU A 161 -2.10 -3.61 -2.26
N ILE A 162 -2.15 -2.47 -2.96
CA ILE A 162 -1.08 -1.48 -2.97
C ILE A 162 -1.57 -0.25 -2.21
N VAL A 163 -0.84 0.16 -1.17
CA VAL A 163 -1.24 1.27 -0.29
C VAL A 163 -0.08 2.25 -0.12
N ASP A 164 -0.35 3.51 -0.39
CA ASP A 164 0.65 4.57 -0.30
C ASP A 164 0.44 5.33 1.01
N GLU A 165 1.34 5.16 1.97
CA GLU A 165 1.32 5.74 3.31
C GLU A 165 0.01 5.50 4.08
N PRO A 166 -0.38 4.25 4.34
CA PRO A 166 -1.70 3.91 4.90
C PRO A 166 -1.94 4.37 6.34
N ILE A 167 -0.89 4.81 7.03
CA ILE A 167 -0.93 5.18 8.45
C ILE A 167 -0.74 6.68 8.69
N THR A 168 -0.56 7.48 7.64
CA THR A 168 -0.35 8.92 7.76
C THR A 168 -1.60 9.58 8.36
N GLY A 169 -1.39 10.38 9.42
CA GLY A 169 -2.48 11.05 10.14
C GLY A 169 -3.30 10.18 11.08
N LEU A 170 -2.94 8.91 11.27
CA LEU A 170 -3.54 8.05 12.29
C LEU A 170 -2.83 8.20 13.64
N ASP A 171 -3.61 8.09 14.72
CA ASP A 171 -3.01 7.89 16.03
C ASP A 171 -2.32 6.51 16.14
N PRO A 172 -1.45 6.30 17.13
CA PRO A 172 -0.66 5.07 17.26
C PRO A 172 -1.51 3.79 17.31
N ARG A 173 -2.68 3.82 17.97
CA ARG A 173 -3.57 2.66 18.07
C ARG A 173 -4.10 2.27 16.69
N HIS A 174 -4.66 3.24 15.95
CA HIS A 174 -5.23 3.01 14.64
C HIS A 174 -4.15 2.69 13.58
N ALA A 175 -2.95 3.26 13.70
CA ALA A 175 -1.81 2.90 12.87
C ALA A 175 -1.44 1.42 13.03
N MET A 176 -1.33 0.94 14.29
CA MET A 176 -1.07 -0.48 14.58
C MET A 176 -2.19 -1.40 14.09
N GLN A 177 -3.45 -1.03 14.28
CA GLN A 177 -4.60 -1.78 13.77
C GLN A 177 -4.59 -1.89 12.24
N SER A 178 -4.28 -0.81 11.54
CA SER A 178 -4.17 -0.80 10.07
C SER A 178 -3.03 -1.69 9.59
N MET A 179 -1.87 -1.63 10.25
CA MET A 179 -0.73 -2.50 9.91
C MET A 179 -1.03 -3.97 10.18
N GLN A 180 -1.72 -4.28 11.29
CA GLN A 180 -2.18 -5.63 11.60
C GLN A 180 -3.14 -6.14 10.53
N LEU A 181 -4.10 -5.32 10.11
CA LEU A 181 -5.05 -5.66 9.06
C LEU A 181 -4.35 -5.96 7.73
N LEU A 182 -3.36 -5.15 7.34
CA LEU A 182 -2.54 -5.40 6.13
C LEU A 182 -1.77 -6.73 6.24
N SER A 183 -1.19 -7.01 7.41
CA SER A 183 -0.50 -8.27 7.69
C SER A 183 -1.45 -9.47 7.61
N ASP A 184 -2.69 -9.33 8.11
CA ASP A 184 -3.70 -10.39 8.03
C ASP A 184 -4.15 -10.66 6.59
N PHE A 185 -4.24 -9.63 5.76
CA PHE A 185 -4.47 -9.79 4.32
C PHE A 185 -3.35 -10.57 3.65
N ALA A 186 -2.10 -10.24 3.96
CA ALA A 186 -0.96 -10.97 3.41
C ALA A 186 -0.99 -12.45 3.84
N ARG A 187 -1.21 -12.73 5.14
CA ARG A 187 -1.36 -14.12 5.63
C ARG A 187 -2.53 -14.86 4.97
N GLY A 188 -3.57 -14.14 4.56
CA GLY A 188 -4.70 -14.68 3.78
C GLY A 188 -4.40 -14.92 2.30
N GLY A 189 -3.15 -14.68 1.84
CA GLY A 189 -2.71 -14.93 0.46
C GLY A 189 -2.74 -13.71 -0.46
N THR A 190 -3.16 -12.53 0.01
CA THR A 190 -3.07 -11.28 -0.74
C THR A 190 -1.61 -10.81 -0.80
N LEU A 191 -1.13 -10.36 -1.96
CA LEU A 191 0.11 -9.59 -2.02
C LEU A 191 -0.18 -8.17 -1.53
N VAL A 192 0.48 -7.75 -0.45
CA VAL A 192 0.39 -6.40 0.09
C VAL A 192 1.69 -5.65 -0.17
N ILE A 193 1.61 -4.45 -0.77
CA ILE A 193 2.77 -3.56 -0.97
C ILE A 193 2.41 -2.20 -0.37
N ALA A 194 3.15 -1.76 0.65
CA ALA A 194 2.89 -0.49 1.33
C ALA A 194 4.13 0.41 1.35
N SER A 195 3.99 1.70 1.02
CA SER A 195 5.02 2.67 1.40
C SER A 195 4.86 3.04 2.87
N LEU A 196 5.95 3.11 3.59
CA LEU A 196 5.98 3.43 5.01
C LEU A 196 7.08 4.45 5.33
N HIS A 197 6.85 5.24 6.38
CA HIS A 197 7.84 6.15 6.97
C HIS A 197 8.24 5.75 8.39
N ASP A 198 7.37 5.06 9.12
CA ASP A 198 7.63 4.57 10.46
C ASP A 198 8.50 3.31 10.41
N LEU A 199 9.77 3.44 10.81
CA LEU A 199 10.74 2.35 10.79
C LEU A 199 10.39 1.24 11.79
N THR A 200 9.75 1.58 12.91
CA THR A 200 9.31 0.60 13.91
C THR A 200 8.20 -0.28 13.37
N LEU A 201 7.18 0.31 12.75
CA LEU A 201 6.10 -0.44 12.12
C LEU A 201 6.62 -1.22 10.90
N ALA A 202 7.56 -0.66 10.15
CA ALA A 202 8.23 -1.35 9.04
C ALA A 202 9.10 -2.54 9.48
N ALA A 203 9.59 -2.55 10.71
CA ALA A 203 10.35 -3.68 11.27
C ALA A 203 9.45 -4.79 11.83
N ARG A 204 8.19 -4.49 12.18
CA ARG A 204 7.28 -5.41 12.89
C ARG A 204 6.38 -6.22 11.96
N TYR A 205 5.78 -5.57 10.97
CA TYR A 205 4.64 -6.12 10.24
C TYR A 205 4.99 -6.74 8.88
N PRO A 206 5.80 -6.06 8.02
CA PRO A 206 6.14 -6.60 6.72
C PRO A 206 6.97 -7.87 6.81
N THR A 207 6.81 -8.75 5.84
CA THR A 207 7.62 -9.96 5.65
C THR A 207 8.85 -9.70 4.79
N ARG A 208 8.90 -8.51 4.13
CA ARG A 208 10.00 -8.11 3.26
C ARG A 208 10.04 -6.59 3.15
N VAL A 209 11.23 -6.03 3.02
CA VAL A 209 11.43 -4.59 2.87
C VAL A 209 12.23 -4.30 1.60
N ILE A 210 11.79 -3.31 0.84
CA ILE A 210 12.50 -2.76 -0.32
C ILE A 210 12.86 -1.32 0.03
N VAL A 211 14.14 -1.00 -0.05
CA VAL A 211 14.64 0.34 0.27
C VAL A 211 15.03 1.07 -1.00
N LEU A 212 14.37 2.21 -1.23
CA LEU A 212 14.54 3.03 -2.42
C LEU A 212 15.26 4.35 -2.06
N VAL A 213 16.32 4.67 -2.78
CA VAL A 213 17.06 5.94 -2.66
C VAL A 213 17.36 6.46 -4.06
N ASP A 214 17.07 7.72 -4.31
CA ASP A 214 17.28 8.40 -5.61
C ASP A 214 16.75 7.61 -6.81
N GLY A 215 15.61 6.94 -6.62
CA GLY A 215 14.94 6.16 -7.66
C GLY A 215 15.51 4.76 -7.90
N ALA A 216 16.53 4.35 -7.17
CA ALA A 216 17.13 3.01 -7.27
C ALA A 216 16.87 2.18 -6.02
N VAL A 217 16.71 0.87 -6.18
CA VAL A 217 16.64 -0.08 -5.06
C VAL A 217 18.05 -0.30 -4.52
N ILE A 218 18.27 0.07 -3.26
CA ILE A 218 19.54 -0.13 -2.55
C ILE A 218 19.52 -1.32 -1.60
N GLY A 219 18.34 -1.87 -1.32
CA GLY A 219 18.14 -3.01 -0.44
C GLY A 219 16.82 -3.71 -0.73
N ASP A 220 16.86 -5.04 -0.66
CA ASP A 220 15.73 -5.95 -0.77
C ASP A 220 16.00 -7.11 0.18
N ALA A 221 15.28 -7.18 1.29
CA ALA A 221 15.58 -8.08 2.41
C ALA A 221 14.31 -8.49 3.17
N ASP A 222 14.37 -9.62 3.87
CA ASP A 222 13.27 -10.14 4.69
C ASP A 222 12.99 -9.28 5.94
N SER A 223 13.88 -8.37 6.29
CA SER A 223 13.69 -7.46 7.42
C SER A 223 14.51 -6.19 7.27
N LEU A 224 14.04 -5.12 7.90
CA LEU A 224 14.78 -3.86 7.99
C LEU A 224 15.94 -4.00 8.98
N THR A 225 17.14 -3.62 8.52
CA THR A 225 18.37 -3.64 9.33
C THR A 225 18.90 -2.23 9.62
N GLU A 226 19.73 -2.11 10.65
CA GLU A 226 20.39 -0.85 11.01
C GLU A 226 21.24 -0.30 9.86
N GLU A 227 21.93 -1.18 9.12
CA GLU A 227 22.73 -0.82 7.95
C GLU A 227 21.84 -0.22 6.83
N LEU A 228 20.70 -0.84 6.53
CA LEU A 228 19.78 -0.33 5.53
C LEU A 228 19.22 1.03 5.93
N VAL A 229 18.90 1.23 7.22
CA VAL A 229 18.45 2.54 7.73
C VAL A 229 19.55 3.57 7.56
N HIS A 230 20.79 3.25 7.93
CA HIS A 230 21.93 4.16 7.78
C HIS A 230 22.15 4.54 6.30
N ARG A 231 22.17 3.57 5.40
CA ARG A 231 22.36 3.78 3.96
C ARG A 231 21.24 4.62 3.32
N ALA A 232 19.99 4.43 3.78
CA ALA A 232 18.84 5.10 3.21
C ALA A 232 18.65 6.52 3.73
N PHE A 233 18.87 6.74 5.03
CA PHE A 233 18.50 7.96 5.72
C PHE A 233 19.69 8.77 6.24
N GLY A 234 20.91 8.21 6.21
CA GLY A 234 22.11 8.87 6.70
C GLY A 234 22.16 9.03 8.24
N VAL A 235 21.31 8.29 8.96
CA VAL A 235 21.24 8.32 10.43
C VAL A 235 21.66 7.00 11.03
N GLY A 236 22.28 7.03 12.20
CA GLY A 236 22.48 5.84 13.01
C GLY A 236 21.16 5.36 13.60
N ALA A 237 21.01 4.05 13.74
CA ALA A 237 19.83 3.46 14.32
C ALA A 237 20.21 2.21 15.12
N PHE A 238 19.48 1.94 16.20
CA PHE A 238 19.54 0.68 16.94
C PHE A 238 18.22 -0.05 16.83
N LEU A 239 18.27 -1.33 16.46
CA LEU A 239 17.14 -2.23 16.47
C LEU A 239 17.12 -2.98 17.81
N THR A 240 16.05 -2.85 18.56
CA THR A 240 15.83 -3.55 19.84
C THR A 240 14.59 -4.44 19.75
N GLY A 241 14.52 -5.45 20.64
CA GLY A 241 13.38 -6.38 20.70
C GLY A 241 13.44 -7.49 19.65
N GLN A 242 12.45 -8.36 19.70
CA GLN A 242 12.24 -9.47 18.76
C GLN A 242 10.76 -9.58 18.38
N GLY A 243 10.46 -10.08 17.17
CA GLY A 243 9.08 -10.22 16.69
C GLY A 243 8.30 -8.90 16.79
N ASP A 244 7.13 -8.93 17.39
CA ASP A 244 6.22 -7.78 17.53
C ASP A 244 6.74 -6.68 18.48
N SER A 245 7.81 -6.96 19.27
CA SER A 245 8.45 -5.95 20.12
C SER A 245 9.60 -5.20 19.44
N ARG A 246 9.91 -5.48 18.18
CA ARG A 246 10.96 -4.76 17.42
C ARG A 246 10.69 -3.26 17.43
N SER A 247 11.75 -2.47 17.66
CA SER A 247 11.67 -1.02 17.66
C SER A 247 13.00 -0.43 17.21
N PHE A 248 12.94 0.62 16.39
CA PHE A 248 14.11 1.41 16.03
C PHE A 248 14.23 2.64 16.94
N THR A 249 15.41 2.81 17.53
CA THR A 249 15.82 4.05 18.18
C THR A 249 16.81 4.76 17.25
N LEU A 250 16.44 5.94 16.76
CA LEU A 250 17.32 6.76 15.93
C LEU A 250 18.34 7.48 16.79
N LEU A 251 19.59 7.49 16.33
CA LEU A 251 20.65 8.29 16.93
C LEU A 251 20.66 9.68 16.32
N SER A 252 20.98 10.69 17.13
CA SER A 252 21.25 12.03 16.59
C SER A 252 22.35 11.91 15.53
N PRO A 253 22.21 12.65 14.40
CA PRO A 253 23.31 12.76 13.45
C PRO A 253 24.56 13.21 14.22
N SER A 254 25.60 12.40 14.20
CA SER A 254 26.88 12.85 14.76
C SER A 254 27.30 14.08 13.96
N GLU A 255 27.51 15.19 14.64
CA GLU A 255 28.15 16.35 14.05
C GLU A 255 29.46 15.88 13.42
N LYS A 256 29.62 16.13 12.11
CA LYS A 256 30.85 15.87 11.37
C LYS A 256 31.83 16.99 11.62
#